data_6e8c33b9a4444ee4ae51dcb4c9a2ded6
#
_entry.id   6e8c33b9a4444ee4ae51dcb4c9a2ded6
#
_cell.length_a   1.000
_cell.length_b   1.000
_cell.length_c   1.000
_cell.angle_alpha   90.00
_cell.angle_beta   90.00
_cell.angle_gamma   90.00
#
_symmetry.space_group_name_H-M   'P 1'
#
loop_
_entity.id
_entity.type
_entity.pdbx_description
1 polymer ?
#
loop_
_entity_poly.entity_id
_entity_poly.type
_entity_poly.pdbx_seq_one_letter_code
_entity_poly.pdbx_strand_id
1 'polypeptide(L)'
;MLDAILEATAHPRKQFVVYRGADETDLESWFARHSVDVTHRVLPPGGPAPFLAIREDGKFTGVLPVESVEGLLEPPIVRPGDRSDVSAGYRALFEVLDETTFATMERSELLAVSREIEDRALRVGRGTLRVSFQQWSAFEPQAATYRYLARETALDIHVHGVEDWTPPAIDGVTYHGDGDSELDQYWTLAFDGGGDDTQACALLAREESDGYRGCWTNDPERVQEILSALRARGT
;
A
#
# COMPACT_ATOMS: atom_id res chain seq x y z
N MET A 1 7.07 -8.36 -16.50
CA MET A 1 6.37 -9.26 -15.54
C MET A 1 5.53 -8.46 -14.53
N LEU A 2 6.06 -7.42 -13.91
CA LEU A 2 5.30 -6.56 -12.96
C LEU A 2 4.12 -5.85 -13.63
N ASP A 3 4.26 -5.37 -14.86
CA ASP A 3 3.15 -4.81 -15.65
C ASP A 3 1.98 -5.78 -15.79
N ALA A 4 2.26 -7.05 -16.08
CA ALA A 4 1.20 -8.05 -16.24
C ALA A 4 0.43 -8.30 -14.93
N ILE A 5 1.11 -8.24 -13.78
CA ILE A 5 0.47 -8.33 -12.46
C ILE A 5 -0.44 -7.11 -12.25
N LEU A 6 0.06 -5.91 -12.56
CA LEU A 6 -0.70 -4.68 -12.41
C LEU A 6 -1.93 -4.64 -13.32
N GLU A 7 -1.80 -5.05 -14.58
CA GLU A 7 -2.92 -5.14 -15.54
C GLU A 7 -3.97 -6.18 -15.12
N ALA A 8 -3.54 -7.31 -14.56
CA ALA A 8 -4.46 -8.34 -14.08
C ALA A 8 -5.29 -7.93 -12.86
N THR A 9 -4.83 -6.92 -12.10
CA THR A 9 -5.53 -6.37 -10.94
C THR A 9 -6.58 -5.31 -11.32
N ALA A 10 -6.60 -4.81 -12.55
CA ALA A 10 -7.40 -3.67 -13.01
C ALA A 10 -8.92 -3.92 -13.17
N HIS A 11 -9.51 -4.83 -12.42
CA HIS A 11 -10.95 -5.10 -12.49
C HIS A 11 -11.65 -4.60 -11.23
N PRO A 12 -12.44 -3.50 -11.32
CA PRO A 12 -13.17 -2.99 -10.17
C PRO A 12 -14.27 -3.98 -9.77
N ARG A 13 -14.07 -4.68 -8.65
CA ARG A 13 -15.11 -5.50 -8.01
C ARG A 13 -15.87 -4.73 -6.95
N LYS A 14 -15.34 -3.56 -6.54
CA LYS A 14 -15.84 -2.80 -5.40
C LYS A 14 -16.63 -1.58 -5.83
N GLN A 15 -17.76 -1.36 -5.15
CA GLN A 15 -18.63 -0.21 -5.31
C GLN A 15 -18.74 0.53 -4.00
N PHE A 16 -18.54 1.82 -4.02
CA PHE A 16 -18.68 2.70 -2.86
C PHE A 16 -19.92 3.55 -2.98
N VAL A 17 -20.70 3.59 -1.92
CA VAL A 17 -21.85 4.49 -1.80
C VAL A 17 -21.58 5.45 -0.65
N VAL A 18 -21.29 6.69 -0.97
CA VAL A 18 -21.07 7.76 0.02
C VAL A 18 -22.41 8.34 0.40
N TYR A 19 -22.81 8.17 1.66
CA TYR A 19 -23.97 8.78 2.27
C TYR A 19 -23.54 10.03 3.05
N ARG A 20 -23.96 11.22 2.60
CA ARG A 20 -23.51 12.50 3.15
C ARG A 20 -24.65 13.53 3.27
N GLY A 21 -24.38 14.65 3.95
CA GLY A 21 -25.22 15.84 3.88
C GLY A 21 -25.19 16.51 2.50
N ALA A 22 -25.67 17.74 2.42
CA ALA A 22 -25.70 18.50 1.16
C ALA A 22 -24.33 19.09 0.77
N ASP A 23 -23.36 19.11 1.71
CA ASP A 23 -22.04 19.70 1.49
C ASP A 23 -21.14 18.74 0.69
N GLU A 24 -20.36 19.27 -0.26
CA GLU A 24 -19.35 18.52 -1.00
C GLU A 24 -18.15 18.18 -0.09
N THR A 25 -17.54 17.02 -0.31
CA THR A 25 -16.33 16.60 0.39
C THR A 25 -15.22 16.31 -0.62
N ASP A 26 -13.96 16.50 -0.25
CA ASP A 26 -12.79 16.21 -1.10
C ASP A 26 -12.61 14.71 -1.40
N LEU A 27 -13.42 13.87 -0.77
CA LEU A 27 -13.44 12.42 -1.01
C LEU A 27 -13.79 12.04 -2.45
N GLU A 28 -14.57 12.87 -3.16
CA GLU A 28 -14.93 12.61 -4.57
C GLU A 28 -13.70 12.60 -5.47
N SER A 29 -12.83 13.58 -5.30
CA SER A 29 -11.58 13.69 -6.07
C SER A 29 -10.59 12.57 -5.71
N TRP A 30 -10.57 12.16 -4.44
CA TRP A 30 -9.73 11.07 -3.99
C TRP A 30 -10.19 9.71 -4.57
N PHE A 31 -11.50 9.41 -4.48
CA PHE A 31 -12.04 8.17 -5.06
C PHE A 31 -11.96 8.13 -6.59
N ALA A 32 -12.01 9.27 -7.27
CA ALA A 32 -11.87 9.32 -8.73
C ALA A 32 -10.49 8.82 -9.20
N ARG A 33 -9.47 8.85 -8.34
CA ARG A 33 -8.13 8.31 -8.62
C ARG A 33 -8.04 6.79 -8.44
N HIS A 34 -9.04 6.18 -7.81
CA HIS A 34 -9.12 4.74 -7.62
C HIS A 34 -10.11 4.16 -8.63
N SER A 35 -9.79 2.99 -9.19
CA SER A 35 -10.68 2.30 -10.14
C SER A 35 -11.83 1.63 -9.40
N VAL A 36 -12.65 2.44 -8.73
CA VAL A 36 -13.83 2.01 -7.98
C VAL A 36 -15.06 2.79 -8.42
N ASP A 37 -16.20 2.13 -8.50
CA ASP A 37 -17.47 2.78 -8.77
C ASP A 37 -17.95 3.53 -7.52
N VAL A 38 -18.07 4.85 -7.61
CA VAL A 38 -18.56 5.69 -6.52
C VAL A 38 -19.92 6.26 -6.83
N THR A 39 -20.86 6.09 -5.91
CA THR A 39 -22.19 6.68 -5.98
C THR A 39 -22.46 7.53 -4.75
N HIS A 40 -23.03 8.72 -4.94
CA HIS A 40 -23.37 9.63 -3.84
C HIS A 40 -24.86 9.59 -3.54
N ARG A 41 -25.20 9.60 -2.25
CA ARG A 41 -26.56 9.68 -1.76
C ARG A 41 -26.68 10.72 -0.65
N VAL A 42 -27.67 11.59 -0.77
CA VAL A 42 -27.93 12.62 0.23
C VAL A 42 -28.73 12.03 1.39
N LEU A 43 -28.25 12.24 2.59
CA LEU A 43 -28.95 11.91 3.83
C LEU A 43 -30.03 12.95 4.13
N PRO A 44 -31.19 12.53 4.66
CA PRO A 44 -32.22 13.49 5.10
C PRO A 44 -31.72 14.29 6.31
N PRO A 45 -32.23 15.52 6.50
CA PRO A 45 -31.96 16.31 7.70
C PRO A 45 -32.28 15.52 8.98
N GLY A 46 -31.37 15.52 9.95
CA GLY A 46 -31.49 14.74 11.18
C GLY A 46 -31.22 13.24 11.04
N GLY A 47 -30.67 12.82 9.89
CA GLY A 47 -30.22 11.45 9.65
C GLY A 47 -28.93 11.09 10.42
N PRO A 48 -28.35 9.90 10.18
CA PRO A 48 -27.10 9.50 10.79
C PRO A 48 -25.93 10.39 10.32
N ALA A 49 -24.80 10.32 11.02
CA ALA A 49 -23.55 10.92 10.55
C ALA A 49 -23.16 10.36 9.17
N PRO A 50 -22.44 11.14 8.33
CA PRO A 50 -22.00 10.68 7.01
C PRO A 50 -21.19 9.38 7.09
N PHE A 51 -21.46 8.47 6.16
CA PHE A 51 -20.80 7.17 6.10
C PHE A 51 -20.60 6.67 4.67
N LEU A 52 -19.59 5.83 4.49
CA LEU A 52 -19.27 5.11 3.28
C LEU A 52 -19.78 3.67 3.42
N ALA A 53 -20.68 3.26 2.54
CA ALA A 53 -21.09 1.84 2.41
C ALA A 53 -20.30 1.19 1.27
N ILE A 54 -19.79 0.00 1.53
CA ILE A 54 -18.93 -0.75 0.63
C ILE A 54 -19.66 -1.98 0.16
N ARG A 55 -19.58 -2.23 -1.15
CA ARG A 55 -20.12 -3.43 -1.79
C ARG A 55 -19.05 -4.09 -2.64
N GLU A 56 -19.04 -5.40 -2.63
CA GLU A 56 -18.22 -6.23 -3.49
C GLU A 56 -19.11 -7.20 -4.24
N ASP A 57 -18.98 -7.23 -5.57
CA ASP A 57 -19.87 -8.00 -6.45
C ASP A 57 -21.37 -7.78 -6.13
N GLY A 58 -21.73 -6.54 -5.80
CA GLY A 58 -23.09 -6.14 -5.45
C GLY A 58 -23.54 -6.51 -4.02
N LYS A 59 -22.75 -7.27 -3.27
CA LYS A 59 -23.05 -7.64 -1.88
C LYS A 59 -22.50 -6.58 -0.92
N PHE A 60 -23.24 -6.28 0.13
CA PHE A 60 -22.78 -5.39 1.19
C PHE A 60 -21.65 -6.05 1.99
N THR A 61 -20.53 -5.33 2.11
CA THR A 61 -19.31 -5.80 2.80
C THR A 61 -19.08 -5.06 4.10
N GLY A 62 -19.33 -3.73 4.13
CA GLY A 62 -19.10 -2.97 5.34
C GLY A 62 -19.53 -1.50 5.26
N VAL A 63 -19.37 -0.79 6.38
CA VAL A 63 -19.60 0.65 6.53
C VAL A 63 -18.43 1.27 7.28
N LEU A 64 -17.97 2.42 6.80
CA LEU A 64 -16.98 3.28 7.48
C LEU A 64 -17.55 4.67 7.68
N PRO A 65 -17.30 5.34 8.82
CA PRO A 65 -17.57 6.77 8.97
C PRO A 65 -16.78 7.59 7.95
N VAL A 66 -17.39 8.60 7.32
CA VAL A 66 -16.70 9.46 6.36
C VAL A 66 -15.50 10.15 7.00
N GLU A 67 -15.62 10.62 8.25
CA GLU A 67 -14.50 11.23 8.99
C GLU A 67 -13.27 10.32 9.13
N SER A 68 -13.48 9.00 9.17
CA SER A 68 -12.38 8.03 9.21
C SER A 68 -11.66 7.91 7.86
N VAL A 69 -12.37 8.21 6.77
CA VAL A 69 -11.86 8.20 5.40
C VAL A 69 -11.18 9.52 5.06
N GLU A 70 -11.68 10.65 5.57
CA GLU A 70 -11.06 11.98 5.39
C GLU A 70 -9.64 12.04 5.96
N GLY A 71 -9.35 11.28 7.01
CA GLY A 71 -7.98 11.10 7.52
C GLY A 71 -6.98 10.48 6.52
N LEU A 72 -7.47 9.98 5.38
CA LEU A 72 -6.62 9.46 4.30
C LEU A 72 -6.19 10.51 3.29
N LEU A 73 -6.90 11.62 3.23
CA LEU A 73 -6.51 12.76 2.38
C LEU A 73 -5.16 13.32 2.84
N GLU A 74 -4.85 13.14 4.12
CA GLU A 74 -3.55 13.48 4.73
C GLU A 74 -3.04 12.27 5.54
N PRO A 75 -2.52 11.23 4.89
CA PRO A 75 -2.10 10.02 5.58
C PRO A 75 -0.95 10.32 6.54
N PRO A 76 -1.05 9.93 7.82
CA PRO A 76 0.03 10.11 8.76
C PRO A 76 1.22 9.24 8.39
N ILE A 77 2.35 9.85 8.05
CA ILE A 77 3.62 9.16 7.83
C ILE A 77 4.25 8.87 9.19
N VAL A 78 3.84 7.77 9.81
CA VAL A 78 4.32 7.35 11.13
C VAL A 78 5.34 6.23 10.98
N ARG A 79 6.40 6.24 11.79
CA ARG A 79 7.38 5.14 11.77
C ARG A 79 6.72 3.84 12.27
N PRO A 80 7.10 2.68 11.71
CA PRO A 80 6.68 1.40 12.27
C PRO A 80 6.96 1.33 13.77
N GLY A 81 5.97 0.91 14.55
CA GLY A 81 6.06 0.84 16.01
C GLY A 81 5.62 2.09 16.78
N ASP A 82 5.53 3.27 16.17
CA ASP A 82 5.11 4.53 16.84
C ASP A 82 3.58 4.79 16.73
N ARG A 83 2.78 3.74 16.61
CA ARG A 83 1.42 3.80 16.06
C ARG A 83 0.30 3.97 17.08
N SER A 84 0.46 4.72 18.14
CA SER A 84 -0.67 5.05 19.02
C SER A 84 -1.80 5.84 18.30
N ASP A 85 -1.49 6.48 17.15
CA ASP A 85 -2.38 7.46 16.52
C ASP A 85 -2.91 7.06 15.13
N VAL A 86 -2.52 5.92 14.55
CA VAL A 86 -3.12 5.44 13.30
C VAL A 86 -4.48 4.83 13.59
N SER A 87 -5.54 5.52 13.17
CA SER A 87 -6.92 5.16 13.46
C SER A 87 -7.26 3.76 12.93
N ALA A 88 -8.12 3.04 13.66
CA ALA A 88 -8.70 1.79 13.19
C ALA A 88 -9.41 1.95 11.84
N GLY A 89 -9.92 3.16 11.55
CA GLY A 89 -10.51 3.53 10.27
C GLY A 89 -9.52 3.49 9.10
N TYR A 90 -8.27 3.92 9.31
CA TYR A 90 -7.24 3.84 8.28
C TYR A 90 -6.92 2.39 7.90
N ARG A 91 -6.76 1.50 8.88
CA ARG A 91 -6.53 0.06 8.62
C ARG A 91 -7.72 -0.60 7.94
N ALA A 92 -8.94 -0.29 8.40
CA ALA A 92 -10.16 -0.83 7.79
C ALA A 92 -10.28 -0.40 6.32
N LEU A 93 -9.83 0.81 5.96
CA LEU A 93 -9.86 1.23 4.58
C LEU A 93 -8.82 0.50 3.72
N PHE A 94 -7.63 0.20 4.24
CA PHE A 94 -6.65 -0.65 3.55
C PHE A 94 -7.22 -2.03 3.21
N GLU A 95 -7.95 -2.64 4.15
CA GLU A 95 -8.64 -3.90 3.90
C GLU A 95 -9.75 -3.75 2.86
N VAL A 96 -10.42 -2.60 2.85
CA VAL A 96 -11.51 -2.30 1.93
C VAL A 96 -11.05 -2.01 0.51
N LEU A 97 -9.91 -1.35 0.36
CA LEU A 97 -9.33 -1.03 -0.94
C LEU A 97 -8.39 -2.13 -1.46
N ASP A 98 -8.30 -3.26 -0.76
CA ASP A 98 -7.63 -4.45 -1.24
C ASP A 98 -8.08 -4.81 -2.66
N GLU A 99 -7.14 -5.19 -3.52
CA GLU A 99 -7.36 -5.48 -4.95
C GLU A 99 -7.96 -4.32 -5.78
N THR A 100 -7.90 -3.07 -5.30
CA THR A 100 -8.21 -1.92 -6.15
C THR A 100 -6.95 -1.33 -6.76
N THR A 101 -7.07 -0.84 -8.00
CA THR A 101 -5.99 -0.07 -8.64
C THR A 101 -6.17 1.41 -8.39
N PHE A 102 -5.07 2.13 -8.27
CA PHE A 102 -5.04 3.59 -8.24
C PHE A 102 -4.32 4.13 -9.49
N ALA A 103 -4.74 5.30 -9.97
CA ALA A 103 -4.26 5.87 -11.21
C ALA A 103 -3.31 7.06 -11.03
N THR A 104 -3.38 7.82 -9.96
CA THR A 104 -2.57 9.03 -9.74
C THR A 104 -2.31 9.24 -8.25
N MET A 105 -1.62 8.27 -7.62
CA MET A 105 -1.25 8.38 -6.22
C MET A 105 0.01 9.24 -6.06
N GLU A 106 0.03 10.07 -5.05
CA GLU A 106 1.22 10.86 -4.72
C GLU A 106 2.25 10.03 -3.95
N ARG A 107 3.50 10.47 -3.99
CA ARG A 107 4.59 9.80 -3.27
C ARG A 107 4.36 9.71 -1.75
N SER A 108 3.73 10.71 -1.16
CA SER A 108 3.33 10.73 0.26
C SER A 108 2.31 9.64 0.60
N GLU A 109 1.34 9.43 -0.28
CA GLU A 109 0.33 8.38 -0.14
C GLU A 109 0.97 6.99 -0.25
N LEU A 110 1.86 6.77 -1.24
CA LEU A 110 2.63 5.51 -1.35
C LEU A 110 3.48 5.23 -0.12
N LEU A 111 4.10 6.27 0.44
CA LEU A 111 4.90 6.11 1.64
C LEU A 111 4.04 5.68 2.84
N ALA A 112 2.81 6.21 2.96
CA ALA A 112 1.89 5.80 4.00
C ALA A 112 1.46 4.33 3.86
N VAL A 113 1.17 3.88 2.62
CA VAL A 113 0.92 2.46 2.30
C VAL A 113 2.14 1.60 2.68
N SER A 114 3.33 2.04 2.30
CA SER A 114 4.58 1.35 2.65
C SER A 114 4.73 1.17 4.16
N ARG A 115 4.40 2.21 4.95
CA ARG A 115 4.44 2.16 6.42
C ARG A 115 3.45 1.16 7.01
N GLU A 116 2.28 0.96 6.38
CA GLU A 116 1.33 -0.07 6.83
C GLU A 116 1.90 -1.47 6.62
N ILE A 117 2.49 -1.74 5.46
CA ILE A 117 3.12 -3.03 5.15
C ILE A 117 4.30 -3.30 6.10
N GLU A 118 5.17 -2.31 6.30
CA GLU A 118 6.31 -2.39 7.21
C GLU A 118 5.89 -2.62 8.68
N ASP A 119 4.81 -1.97 9.12
CA ASP A 119 4.29 -2.17 10.46
C ASP A 119 3.64 -3.55 10.63
N ARG A 120 2.96 -4.07 9.60
CA ARG A 120 2.44 -5.43 9.60
C ARG A 120 3.59 -6.43 9.71
N ALA A 121 4.66 -6.26 8.93
CA ALA A 121 5.87 -7.08 9.02
C ALA A 121 6.52 -7.00 10.42
N LEU A 122 6.60 -5.80 11.02
CA LEU A 122 7.08 -5.60 12.38
C LEU A 122 6.24 -6.40 13.41
N ARG A 123 4.91 -6.31 13.33
CA ARG A 123 4.01 -7.02 14.27
C ARG A 123 4.13 -8.53 14.17
N VAL A 124 4.30 -9.06 12.94
CA VAL A 124 4.52 -10.51 12.72
C VAL A 124 5.93 -10.90 13.18
N GLY A 125 6.91 -10.04 12.97
CA GLY A 125 8.27 -10.17 13.50
C GLY A 125 9.14 -11.24 12.84
N ARG A 126 8.67 -11.87 11.76
CA ARG A 126 9.38 -12.91 10.99
C ARG A 126 8.83 -13.00 9.57
N GLY A 127 9.53 -13.69 8.68
CA GLY A 127 9.17 -13.85 7.28
C GLY A 127 10.05 -13.02 6.36
N THR A 128 9.69 -12.91 5.10
CA THR A 128 10.46 -12.20 4.09
C THR A 128 9.78 -10.88 3.72
N LEU A 129 10.53 -9.79 3.80
CA LEU A 129 10.14 -8.47 3.32
C LEU A 129 11.05 -8.08 2.15
N ARG A 130 10.48 -7.94 0.94
CA ARG A 130 11.20 -7.44 -0.23
C ARG A 130 10.67 -6.08 -0.64
N VAL A 131 11.59 -5.15 -0.91
CA VAL A 131 11.25 -3.79 -1.24
C VAL A 131 12.07 -3.27 -2.42
N SER A 132 11.48 -2.40 -3.25
CA SER A 132 12.16 -1.62 -4.27
C SER A 132 11.70 -0.16 -4.16
N PHE A 133 12.68 0.75 -4.08
CA PHE A 133 12.45 2.19 -4.10
C PHE A 133 12.93 2.81 -5.43
N GLN A 134 12.92 2.02 -6.53
CA GLN A 134 13.43 2.42 -7.83
C GLN A 134 14.97 2.51 -7.84
N GLN A 135 15.53 3.47 -7.13
CA GLN A 135 16.98 3.70 -7.01
C GLN A 135 17.44 3.56 -5.55
N TRP A 136 18.67 3.15 -5.33
CA TRP A 136 19.23 3.03 -3.96
C TRP A 136 19.30 4.37 -3.23
N SER A 137 19.49 5.48 -3.93
CA SER A 137 19.44 6.82 -3.31
C SER A 137 18.07 7.13 -2.68
N ALA A 138 16.98 6.62 -3.24
CA ALA A 138 15.64 6.78 -2.67
C ALA A 138 15.43 5.96 -1.38
N PHE A 139 16.29 4.96 -1.11
CA PHE A 139 16.31 4.22 0.15
C PHE A 139 16.97 5.02 1.30
N GLU A 140 17.84 5.99 1.02
CA GLU A 140 18.59 6.73 2.06
C GLU A 140 17.69 7.26 3.19
N PRO A 141 16.59 7.99 2.94
CA PRO A 141 15.71 8.48 3.99
C PRO A 141 14.95 7.35 4.72
N GLN A 142 14.91 6.14 4.16
CA GLN A 142 14.24 4.98 4.72
C GLN A 142 15.19 4.10 5.56
N ALA A 143 16.49 4.23 5.41
CA ALA A 143 17.49 3.38 6.03
C ALA A 143 17.35 3.24 7.56
N ALA A 144 16.89 4.30 8.24
CA ALA A 144 16.64 4.27 9.68
C ALA A 144 15.47 3.32 10.05
N THR A 145 14.42 3.29 9.24
CA THR A 145 13.26 2.38 9.40
C THR A 145 13.70 0.92 9.24
N TYR A 146 14.45 0.62 8.18
CA TYR A 146 14.91 -0.74 7.91
C TYR A 146 15.94 -1.25 8.93
N ARG A 147 16.79 -0.35 9.45
CA ARG A 147 17.67 -0.69 10.58
C ARG A 147 16.88 -1.02 11.85
N TYR A 148 15.79 -0.31 12.09
CA TYR A 148 14.89 -0.59 13.20
C TYR A 148 14.19 -1.96 13.02
N LEU A 149 13.60 -2.22 11.85
CA LEU A 149 12.97 -3.50 11.53
C LEU A 149 13.95 -4.67 11.69
N ALA A 150 15.14 -4.58 11.10
CA ALA A 150 16.16 -5.63 11.17
C ALA A 150 16.62 -5.91 12.61
N ARG A 151 16.67 -4.88 13.46
CA ARG A 151 17.07 -5.04 14.86
C ARG A 151 15.98 -5.65 15.75
N GLU A 152 14.72 -5.26 15.54
CA GLU A 152 13.61 -5.64 16.41
C GLU A 152 12.90 -6.93 15.98
N THR A 153 13.25 -7.49 14.82
CA THR A 153 12.57 -8.66 14.26
C THR A 153 13.55 -9.71 13.73
N ALA A 154 13.00 -10.87 13.37
CA ALA A 154 13.70 -11.92 12.63
C ALA A 154 13.27 -11.92 11.13
N LEU A 155 12.98 -10.77 10.56
CA LEU A 155 12.66 -10.61 9.15
C LEU A 155 13.89 -10.84 8.26
N ASP A 156 13.70 -11.55 7.15
CA ASP A 156 14.65 -11.61 6.04
C ASP A 156 14.36 -10.44 5.08
N ILE A 157 15.16 -9.37 5.18
CA ILE A 157 14.90 -8.11 4.50
C ILE A 157 15.77 -7.97 3.26
N HIS A 158 15.15 -7.73 2.10
CA HIS A 158 15.81 -7.52 0.83
C HIS A 158 15.44 -6.18 0.22
N VAL A 159 16.44 -5.37 -0.11
CA VAL A 159 16.28 -4.07 -0.78
C VAL A 159 16.79 -4.18 -2.20
N HIS A 160 15.91 -3.91 -3.16
CA HIS A 160 16.19 -3.92 -4.59
C HIS A 160 16.24 -2.49 -5.14
N GLY A 161 17.01 -2.25 -6.19
CA GLY A 161 17.04 -0.97 -6.88
C GLY A 161 18.23 -0.82 -7.82
N VAL A 162 18.19 0.23 -8.65
CA VAL A 162 19.31 0.62 -9.50
C VAL A 162 20.43 1.21 -8.65
N GLU A 163 21.66 0.80 -8.93
CA GLU A 163 22.86 1.22 -8.18
C GLU A 163 23.30 2.63 -8.58
N ASP A 164 22.72 3.64 -7.97
CA ASP A 164 23.10 5.05 -8.12
C ASP A 164 23.80 5.62 -6.86
N TRP A 165 23.82 4.85 -5.79
CA TRP A 165 24.35 5.24 -4.48
C TRP A 165 24.86 4.00 -3.72
N THR A 166 25.71 4.20 -2.71
CA THR A 166 26.18 3.12 -1.84
C THR A 166 25.38 3.13 -0.54
N PRO A 167 24.50 2.16 -0.32
CA PRO A 167 23.70 2.09 0.90
C PRO A 167 24.58 1.74 2.12
N PRO A 168 24.19 2.20 3.32
CA PRO A 168 24.87 1.80 4.54
C PRO A 168 24.70 0.31 4.80
N ALA A 169 25.73 -0.36 5.26
CA ALA A 169 25.62 -1.72 5.75
C ALA A 169 24.66 -1.76 6.95
N ILE A 170 23.61 -2.58 6.85
CA ILE A 170 22.63 -2.83 7.91
C ILE A 170 22.58 -4.34 8.13
N ASP A 171 22.92 -4.78 9.35
CA ASP A 171 22.85 -6.20 9.70
C ASP A 171 21.40 -6.70 9.54
N GLY A 172 21.22 -7.83 8.84
CA GLY A 172 19.89 -8.39 8.54
C GLY A 172 19.21 -7.78 7.30
N VAL A 173 19.91 -6.92 6.54
CA VAL A 173 19.42 -6.39 5.26
C VAL A 173 20.35 -6.81 4.13
N THR A 174 19.78 -7.43 3.09
CA THR A 174 20.47 -7.79 1.86
C THR A 174 20.11 -6.83 0.74
N TYR A 175 21.13 -6.27 0.06
CA TYR A 175 20.95 -5.35 -1.07
C TYR A 175 21.14 -6.09 -2.39
N HIS A 176 20.24 -5.85 -3.33
CA HIS A 176 20.27 -6.39 -4.67
C HIS A 176 20.30 -5.25 -5.68
N GLY A 177 21.47 -5.02 -6.27
CA GLY A 177 21.64 -4.05 -7.34
C GLY A 177 21.17 -4.63 -8.67
N ASP A 178 20.46 -3.84 -9.45
CA ASP A 178 20.05 -4.21 -10.80
C ASP A 178 20.51 -3.10 -11.76
N GLY A 179 21.37 -3.45 -12.69
CA GLY A 179 22.07 -2.48 -13.56
C GLY A 179 21.23 -1.92 -14.70
N ASP A 180 20.10 -2.52 -15.04
CA ASP A 180 19.23 -2.06 -16.14
C ASP A 180 17.87 -2.77 -16.03
N SER A 181 17.01 -2.29 -15.17
CA SER A 181 15.83 -3.06 -14.86
C SER A 181 14.51 -2.28 -14.97
N GLU A 182 13.49 -3.05 -15.26
CA GLU A 182 12.10 -2.66 -15.09
C GLU A 182 11.84 -2.08 -13.68
N LEU A 183 12.69 -2.38 -12.66
CA LEU A 183 12.52 -1.94 -11.27
C LEU A 183 12.74 -0.44 -11.08
N ASP A 184 13.46 0.24 -11.97
CA ASP A 184 13.67 1.70 -11.90
C ASP A 184 12.36 2.50 -11.99
N GLN A 185 11.31 1.89 -12.54
CA GLN A 185 9.97 2.47 -12.68
C GLN A 185 9.02 2.07 -11.55
N TYR A 186 9.44 1.13 -10.66
CA TYR A 186 8.53 0.57 -9.68
C TYR A 186 8.92 0.86 -8.24
N TRP A 187 7.96 1.39 -7.49
CA TRP A 187 7.96 1.37 -6.04
C TRP A 187 7.20 0.12 -5.59
N THR A 188 7.87 -0.79 -4.93
CA THR A 188 7.28 -2.08 -4.57
C THR A 188 7.66 -2.48 -3.15
N LEU A 189 6.70 -2.96 -2.40
CA LEU A 189 6.91 -3.64 -1.12
C LEU A 189 6.08 -4.92 -1.12
N ALA A 190 6.67 -6.03 -0.67
CA ALA A 190 5.94 -7.29 -0.52
C ALA A 190 6.42 -8.03 0.74
N PHE A 191 5.47 -8.41 1.57
CA PHE A 191 5.66 -9.18 2.80
C PHE A 191 4.92 -10.51 2.70
N ASP A 192 5.59 -11.62 2.97
CA ASP A 192 5.06 -12.98 2.78
C ASP A 192 4.13 -13.46 3.90
N GLY A 193 3.87 -12.62 4.93
CA GLY A 193 3.01 -12.97 6.06
C GLY A 193 3.71 -13.78 7.16
N GLY A 194 4.98 -14.16 6.98
CA GLY A 194 5.75 -14.86 8.02
C GLY A 194 5.18 -16.24 8.40
N GLY A 195 4.48 -16.90 7.46
CA GLY A 195 3.83 -18.20 7.64
C GLY A 195 2.35 -18.13 8.03
N ASP A 196 1.76 -16.94 8.00
CA ASP A 196 0.33 -16.69 8.09
C ASP A 196 -0.14 -15.93 6.85
N ASP A 197 -0.78 -16.62 5.92
CA ASP A 197 -1.24 -16.07 4.64
C ASP A 197 -2.17 -14.87 4.83
N THR A 198 -2.88 -14.78 5.95
CA THR A 198 -3.76 -13.63 6.27
C THR A 198 -2.98 -12.35 6.58
N GLN A 199 -1.68 -12.46 6.83
CA GLN A 199 -0.77 -11.34 7.07
C GLN A 199 0.03 -10.95 5.82
N ALA A 200 -0.06 -11.74 4.74
CA ALA A 200 0.59 -11.41 3.48
C ALA A 200 0.03 -10.11 2.90
N CYS A 201 0.90 -9.24 2.40
CA CYS A 201 0.48 -7.99 1.78
C CYS A 201 1.55 -7.43 0.85
N ALA A 202 1.13 -6.70 -0.18
CA ALA A 202 2.06 -6.06 -1.10
C ALA A 202 1.51 -4.75 -1.66
N LEU A 203 2.43 -3.87 -2.04
CA LEU A 203 2.24 -2.68 -2.86
C LEU A 203 3.05 -2.85 -4.14
N LEU A 204 2.44 -2.62 -5.27
CA LEU A 204 3.09 -2.51 -6.57
C LEU A 204 2.66 -1.22 -7.24
N ALA A 205 3.56 -0.26 -7.43
CA ALA A 205 3.27 1.03 -8.00
C ALA A 205 4.30 1.40 -9.06
N ARG A 206 3.83 1.75 -10.25
CA ARG A 206 4.65 2.23 -11.37
C ARG A 206 4.60 3.75 -11.43
N GLU A 207 5.76 4.38 -11.58
CA GLU A 207 5.86 5.81 -11.80
C GLU A 207 5.36 6.19 -13.21
N GLU A 208 4.52 7.21 -13.27
CA GLU A 208 3.99 7.81 -14.51
C GLU A 208 4.22 9.34 -14.47
N SER A 209 3.87 10.04 -15.55
CA SER A 209 4.13 11.48 -15.67
C SER A 209 3.42 12.37 -14.64
N ASP A 210 2.34 11.89 -14.07
CA ASP A 210 1.43 12.62 -13.19
C ASP A 210 1.25 11.97 -11.80
N GLY A 211 2.13 11.02 -11.45
CA GLY A 211 2.12 10.33 -10.18
C GLY A 211 2.40 8.84 -10.31
N TYR A 212 1.81 8.03 -9.48
CA TYR A 212 1.99 6.59 -9.48
C TYR A 212 0.68 5.88 -9.79
N ARG A 213 0.77 4.92 -10.71
CA ARG A 213 -0.29 3.95 -10.96
C ARG A 213 0.07 2.62 -10.33
N GLY A 214 -0.85 2.01 -9.60
CA GLY A 214 -0.52 0.76 -8.93
C GLY A 214 -1.71 0.10 -8.25
N CYS A 215 -1.38 -0.84 -7.40
CA CYS A 215 -2.32 -1.54 -6.53
C CYS A 215 -1.62 -1.96 -5.24
N TRP A 216 -2.40 -2.14 -4.18
CA TRP A 216 -1.97 -2.96 -3.06
C TRP A 216 -2.87 -4.18 -2.95
N THR A 217 -2.37 -5.23 -2.36
CA THR A 217 -3.10 -6.48 -2.24
C THR A 217 -2.77 -7.21 -0.95
N ASN A 218 -3.79 -7.88 -0.37
CA ASN A 218 -3.64 -8.86 0.69
C ASN A 218 -3.86 -10.30 0.17
N ASP A 219 -4.07 -10.48 -1.14
CA ASP A 219 -4.17 -11.80 -1.75
C ASP A 219 -2.80 -12.52 -1.71
N PRO A 220 -2.66 -13.64 -0.97
CA PRO A 220 -1.40 -14.34 -0.83
C PRO A 220 -0.81 -14.82 -2.16
N GLU A 221 -1.62 -15.22 -3.12
CA GLU A 221 -1.16 -15.68 -4.44
C GLU A 221 -0.50 -14.52 -5.20
N ARG A 222 -1.12 -13.34 -5.20
CA ARG A 222 -0.57 -12.14 -5.80
C ARG A 222 0.69 -11.64 -5.09
N VAL A 223 0.70 -11.69 -3.76
CA VAL A 223 1.90 -11.36 -2.97
C VAL A 223 3.06 -12.26 -3.37
N GLN A 224 2.83 -13.57 -3.52
CA GLN A 224 3.86 -14.52 -3.96
C GLN A 224 4.32 -14.28 -5.40
N GLU A 225 3.45 -13.86 -6.31
CA GLU A 225 3.82 -13.44 -7.67
C GLU A 225 4.79 -12.25 -7.62
N ILE A 226 4.48 -11.21 -6.82
CA ILE A 226 5.33 -10.02 -6.66
C ILE A 226 6.67 -10.39 -6.02
N LEU A 227 6.66 -11.18 -4.93
CA LEU A 227 7.89 -11.67 -4.27
C LEU A 227 8.78 -12.46 -5.23
N SER A 228 8.17 -13.30 -6.06
CA SER A 228 8.89 -14.11 -7.06
C SER A 228 9.49 -13.22 -8.15
N ALA A 229 8.76 -12.18 -8.57
CA ALA A 229 9.25 -11.20 -9.53
C ALA A 229 10.47 -10.43 -9.01
N LEU A 230 10.46 -10.03 -7.75
CA LEU A 230 11.59 -9.36 -7.10
C LEU A 230 12.78 -10.33 -6.90
N ARG A 231 12.52 -11.57 -6.51
CA ARG A 231 13.57 -12.59 -6.31
C ARG A 231 14.33 -12.91 -7.59
N ALA A 232 13.63 -13.02 -8.71
CA ALA A 232 14.24 -13.37 -10.01
C ALA A 232 15.24 -12.33 -10.52
N ARG A 233 15.29 -11.16 -9.93
CA ARG A 233 16.14 -10.01 -10.29
C ARG A 233 17.31 -9.77 -9.32
N GLY A 234 17.39 -10.51 -8.24
CA GLY A 234 18.48 -10.44 -7.26
C GLY A 234 19.51 -11.58 -7.38
N THR A 235 19.51 -12.27 -8.52
CA THR A 235 20.51 -13.29 -8.90
C THR A 235 21.29 -12.80 -10.09
#